data_6257ea3864beceea59e4e2150b325a40
#
_entry.id   6257ea3864beceea59e4e2150b325a40
#
_cell.length_a   1.000
_cell.length_b   1.000
_cell.length_c   1.000
_cell.angle_alpha   90.00
_cell.angle_beta   90.00
_cell.angle_gamma   90.00
#
_symmetry.space_group_name_H-M   'P 1'
#
loop_
_entity.id
_entity.type
_entity.pdbx_description
1 polymer ?
#
loop_
_entity_poly.entity_id
_entity_poly.type
_entity_poly.pdbx_seq_one_letter_code
_entity_poly.pdbx_strand_id
1 'polypeptide(L)'
;MSKDGFNIERFMSKSGSADQYERQLRRLTSGGKSVASIERAVRGAIESLEKKGRSFVIYGEPQSGKTEMMICLTAKLLDTGRDMIVHLLNDSVDLLGQNLGRFNSSGLAPAARNFSEVLDPGVRLRGQKNVIFCKKNGSDLRKLLEQIKGWQGVVVVDDEADYASP
;
A
#
# COMPACT_ATOMS: atom_id res chain seq x y z
N MET A 1 -19.23 -25.09 -36.11
CA MET A 1 -18.27 -23.98 -35.99
C MET A 1 -18.67 -23.18 -34.76
N SER A 2 -18.05 -23.48 -33.63
CA SER A 2 -18.30 -22.80 -32.35
C SER A 2 -17.50 -21.49 -32.33
N LYS A 3 -18.21 -20.35 -32.22
CA LYS A 3 -17.60 -19.04 -32.00
C LYS A 3 -17.44 -18.89 -30.48
N ASP A 4 -16.32 -19.32 -29.95
CA ASP A 4 -15.94 -18.94 -28.60
C ASP A 4 -15.62 -17.43 -28.58
N GLY A 5 -16.65 -16.65 -28.33
CA GLY A 5 -16.54 -15.22 -28.12
C GLY A 5 -15.67 -14.97 -26.89
N PHE A 6 -14.53 -14.32 -27.09
CA PHE A 6 -13.67 -13.85 -26.00
C PHE A 6 -14.49 -12.92 -25.10
N ASN A 7 -14.80 -13.40 -23.87
CA ASN A 7 -15.62 -12.65 -22.93
C ASN A 7 -14.74 -11.66 -22.17
N ILE A 8 -14.73 -10.41 -22.67
CA ILE A 8 -13.97 -9.29 -22.09
C ILE A 8 -14.33 -9.05 -20.62
N GLU A 9 -15.63 -9.17 -20.26
CA GLU A 9 -16.06 -8.97 -18.87
C GLU A 9 -15.47 -10.03 -17.93
N ARG A 10 -15.39 -11.28 -18.38
CA ARG A 10 -14.78 -12.38 -17.64
C ARG A 10 -13.26 -12.26 -17.56
N PHE A 11 -12.63 -11.65 -18.56
CA PHE A 11 -11.22 -11.33 -18.55
C PHE A 11 -10.93 -10.13 -17.63
N MET A 12 -11.73 -9.07 -17.68
CA MET A 12 -11.60 -7.89 -16.83
C MET A 12 -11.95 -8.21 -15.36
N SER A 13 -12.93 -9.07 -15.08
CA SER A 13 -13.23 -9.52 -13.72
C SER A 13 -12.17 -10.46 -13.14
N LYS A 14 -11.44 -11.21 -13.97
CA LYS A 14 -10.28 -12.00 -13.55
C LYS A 14 -8.97 -11.21 -13.47
N SER A 15 -8.82 -10.12 -14.19
CA SER A 15 -7.64 -9.25 -14.13
C SER A 15 -7.74 -8.20 -13.01
N GLY A 16 -8.89 -8.07 -12.35
CA GLY A 16 -9.14 -7.14 -11.26
C GLY A 16 -8.86 -7.74 -9.89
N SER A 17 -7.68 -7.62 -9.40
CA SER A 17 -7.29 -7.29 -8.03
C SER A 17 -7.11 -8.36 -6.93
N ALA A 18 -7.51 -9.60 -7.02
CA ALA A 18 -7.36 -10.51 -5.87
C ALA A 18 -6.03 -11.30 -5.82
N ASP A 19 -5.00 -10.86 -6.54
CA ASP A 19 -3.75 -11.63 -6.71
C ASP A 19 -2.48 -10.76 -6.66
N GLN A 20 -2.59 -9.53 -6.18
CA GLN A 20 -1.44 -8.64 -6.14
C GLN A 20 -0.38 -9.11 -5.15
N TYR A 21 -0.80 -9.58 -3.99
CA TYR A 21 0.08 -10.12 -2.98
C TYR A 21 0.90 -11.30 -3.49
N GLU A 22 0.25 -12.28 -4.10
CA GLU A 22 0.92 -13.45 -4.68
C GLU A 22 1.89 -13.05 -5.80
N ARG A 23 1.55 -12.06 -6.62
CA ARG A 23 2.46 -11.52 -7.63
C ARG A 23 3.73 -10.92 -7.01
N GLN A 24 3.60 -10.20 -5.89
CA GLN A 24 4.74 -9.65 -5.19
C GLN A 24 5.64 -10.74 -4.60
N LEU A 25 5.06 -11.77 -3.98
CA LEU A 25 5.83 -12.91 -3.47
C LEU A 25 6.60 -13.60 -4.59
N ARG A 26 5.95 -13.88 -5.72
CA ARG A 26 6.60 -14.48 -6.90
C ARG A 26 7.73 -13.60 -7.43
N ARG A 27 7.52 -12.29 -7.53
CA ARG A 27 8.57 -11.34 -7.95
C ARG A 27 9.81 -11.44 -7.06
N LEU A 28 9.62 -11.46 -5.75
CA LEU A 28 10.72 -11.55 -4.79
C LEU A 28 11.44 -12.90 -4.86
N THR A 29 10.69 -13.99 -4.91
CA THR A 29 11.23 -15.35 -4.98
C THR A 29 12.02 -15.57 -6.28
N SER A 30 11.51 -15.10 -7.41
CA SER A 30 12.20 -15.14 -8.71
C SER A 30 13.49 -14.30 -8.70
N GLY A 31 13.55 -13.26 -7.88
CA GLY A 31 14.74 -12.46 -7.63
C GLY A 31 15.70 -13.07 -6.58
N GLY A 32 15.47 -14.31 -6.15
CA GLY A 32 16.32 -15.01 -5.18
C GLY A 32 16.16 -14.55 -3.72
N LYS A 33 15.11 -13.78 -3.40
CA LYS A 33 14.87 -13.31 -2.03
C LYS A 33 14.01 -14.30 -1.24
N SER A 34 14.36 -14.53 0.03
CA SER A 34 13.50 -15.26 0.95
C SER A 34 12.29 -14.41 1.33
N VAL A 35 11.10 -14.99 1.25
CA VAL A 35 9.83 -14.29 1.56
C VAL A 35 9.23 -14.70 2.91
N ALA A 36 9.79 -15.69 3.61
CA ALA A 36 9.22 -16.25 4.83
C ALA A 36 8.97 -15.21 5.95
N SER A 37 9.89 -14.25 6.12
CA SER A 37 9.74 -13.18 7.11
C SER A 37 8.64 -12.18 6.70
N ILE A 38 8.57 -11.88 5.41
CA ILE A 38 7.53 -11.00 4.83
C ILE A 38 6.15 -11.62 5.00
N GLU A 39 5.99 -12.91 4.65
CA GLU A 39 4.72 -13.63 4.80
C GLU A 39 4.25 -13.65 6.25
N ARG A 40 5.17 -13.90 7.19
CA ARG A 40 4.85 -13.89 8.63
C ARG A 40 4.40 -12.50 9.09
N ALA A 41 5.12 -11.44 8.70
CA ALA A 41 4.79 -10.07 9.06
C ALA A 41 3.44 -9.63 8.48
N VAL A 42 3.21 -9.88 7.21
CA VAL A 42 1.94 -9.54 6.52
C VAL A 42 0.77 -10.30 7.12
N ARG A 43 0.91 -11.60 7.38
CA ARG A 43 -0.11 -12.42 8.03
C ARG A 43 -0.48 -11.85 9.39
N GLY A 44 0.51 -11.61 10.25
CA GLY A 44 0.28 -11.04 11.58
C GLY A 44 -0.39 -9.68 11.53
N ALA A 45 -0.03 -8.84 10.55
CA ALA A 45 -0.66 -7.55 10.32
C ALA A 45 -2.16 -7.69 9.98
N ILE A 46 -2.49 -8.56 9.03
CA ILE A 46 -3.88 -8.78 8.61
C ILE A 46 -4.71 -9.38 9.75
N GLU A 47 -4.20 -10.39 10.44
CA GLU A 47 -4.88 -10.98 11.61
C GLU A 47 -5.15 -9.94 12.72
N SER A 48 -4.20 -9.04 12.95
CA SER A 48 -4.37 -7.95 13.93
C SER A 48 -5.47 -6.98 13.53
N LEU A 49 -5.56 -6.63 12.25
CA LEU A 49 -6.63 -5.77 11.73
C LEU A 49 -8.00 -6.44 11.79
N GLU A 50 -8.09 -7.74 11.52
CA GLU A 50 -9.35 -8.52 11.58
C GLU A 50 -9.85 -8.68 13.02
N LYS A 51 -8.97 -8.84 13.99
CA LYS A 51 -9.29 -8.93 15.43
C LYS A 51 -9.69 -7.58 16.05
N LYS A 52 -10.01 -6.57 15.25
CA LYS A 52 -10.34 -5.20 15.67
C LYS A 52 -9.19 -4.48 16.40
N GLY A 53 -7.97 -4.93 16.21
CA GLY A 53 -6.78 -4.18 16.61
C GLY A 53 -6.72 -2.86 15.84
N ARG A 54 -6.61 -1.74 16.55
CA ARG A 54 -6.53 -0.41 15.91
C ARG A 54 -5.12 -0.07 15.46
N SER A 55 -4.13 -0.68 16.08
CA SER A 55 -2.71 -0.46 15.78
C SER A 55 -1.88 -1.66 16.14
N PHE A 56 -0.78 -1.85 15.44
CA PHE A 56 0.25 -2.85 15.74
C PHE A 56 1.60 -2.34 15.22
N VAL A 57 2.66 -2.93 15.70
CA VAL A 57 4.03 -2.59 15.28
C VAL A 57 4.65 -3.80 14.58
N ILE A 58 5.26 -3.55 13.43
CA ILE A 58 6.12 -4.53 12.76
C ILE A 58 7.57 -4.08 13.00
N TYR A 59 8.30 -4.86 13.79
CA TYR A 59 9.70 -4.60 14.00
C TYR A 59 10.55 -5.25 12.90
N GLY A 60 11.47 -4.49 12.34
CA GLY A 60 12.42 -4.97 11.35
C GLY A 60 13.76 -4.25 11.49
N GLU A 61 14.84 -5.02 11.48
CA GLU A 61 16.19 -4.45 11.51
C GLU A 61 16.47 -3.56 10.29
N PRO A 62 17.40 -2.60 10.41
CA PRO A 62 17.86 -1.82 9.27
C PRO A 62 18.28 -2.73 8.11
N GLN A 63 17.95 -2.37 6.89
CA GLN A 63 18.23 -3.15 5.67
C GLN A 63 17.57 -4.54 5.59
N SER A 64 16.60 -4.85 6.45
CA SER A 64 15.88 -6.13 6.47
C SER A 64 14.83 -6.30 5.36
N GLY A 65 14.80 -5.40 4.37
CA GLY A 65 13.80 -5.45 3.30
C GLY A 65 12.45 -4.82 3.67
N LYS A 66 12.42 -3.87 4.61
CA LYS A 66 11.19 -3.17 5.05
C LYS A 66 10.35 -2.65 3.90
N THR A 67 10.95 -2.03 2.90
CA THR A 67 10.21 -1.52 1.73
C THR A 67 9.49 -2.64 0.97
N GLU A 68 10.14 -3.79 0.77
CA GLU A 68 9.50 -4.93 0.12
C GLU A 68 8.35 -5.50 0.97
N MET A 69 8.52 -5.54 2.28
CA MET A 69 7.45 -5.93 3.21
C MET A 69 6.27 -4.94 3.14
N MET A 70 6.53 -3.63 3.09
CA MET A 70 5.48 -2.62 2.93
C MET A 70 4.74 -2.77 1.59
N ILE A 71 5.45 -3.05 0.49
CA ILE A 71 4.85 -3.34 -0.82
C ILE A 71 3.94 -4.57 -0.74
N CYS A 72 4.41 -5.66 -0.13
CA CYS A 72 3.64 -6.89 0.04
C CYS A 72 2.41 -6.67 0.96
N LEU A 73 2.57 -5.92 2.05
CA LEU A 73 1.47 -5.56 2.95
C LEU A 73 0.41 -4.74 2.20
N THR A 74 0.84 -3.73 1.44
CA THR A 74 -0.06 -2.90 0.63
C THR A 74 -0.81 -3.75 -0.40
N ALA A 75 -0.12 -4.65 -1.10
CA ALA A 75 -0.75 -5.59 -2.02
C ALA A 75 -1.84 -6.42 -1.32
N LYS A 76 -1.54 -6.97 -0.15
CA LYS A 76 -2.50 -7.77 0.62
C LYS A 76 -3.69 -6.94 1.10
N LEU A 77 -3.46 -5.72 1.56
CA LEU A 77 -4.53 -4.79 1.96
C LEU A 77 -5.47 -4.47 0.79
N LEU A 78 -4.91 -4.21 -0.40
CA LEU A 78 -5.69 -3.99 -1.63
C LEU A 78 -6.50 -5.23 -2.02
N ASP A 79 -5.91 -6.43 -1.90
CA ASP A 79 -6.58 -7.69 -2.20
C ASP A 79 -7.72 -8.00 -1.21
N THR A 80 -7.60 -7.55 0.05
CA THR A 80 -8.65 -7.68 1.07
C THR A 80 -9.68 -6.56 1.03
N GLY A 81 -9.68 -5.71 0.00
CA GLY A 81 -10.70 -4.70 -0.24
C GLY A 81 -10.51 -3.39 0.52
N ARG A 82 -9.29 -3.07 0.97
CA ARG A 82 -9.00 -1.74 1.52
C ARG A 82 -8.89 -0.73 0.39
N ASP A 83 -9.62 0.38 0.50
CA ASP A 83 -9.70 1.39 -0.56
C ASP A 83 -8.76 2.57 -0.35
N MET A 84 -8.31 2.80 0.89
CA MET A 84 -7.42 3.90 1.22
C MET A 84 -6.26 3.41 2.10
N ILE A 85 -5.07 3.44 1.53
CA ILE A 85 -3.83 3.10 2.22
C ILE A 85 -2.91 4.31 2.17
N VAL A 86 -2.49 4.79 3.33
CA VAL A 86 -1.62 5.97 3.48
C VAL A 86 -0.31 5.51 4.08
N HIS A 87 0.80 5.78 3.39
CA HIS A 87 2.14 5.62 3.91
C HIS A 87 2.67 6.95 4.42
N LEU A 88 3.01 7.00 5.70
CA LEU A 88 3.66 8.15 6.31
C LEU A 88 5.17 7.96 6.30
N LEU A 89 5.91 8.91 5.76
CA LEU A 89 7.37 8.93 5.68
C LEU A 89 7.93 10.14 6.39
N ASN A 90 9.18 10.07 6.81
CA ASN A 90 9.89 11.22 7.31
C ASN A 90 9.90 12.37 6.29
N ASP A 91 10.01 13.60 6.75
CA ASP A 91 9.95 14.80 5.91
C ASP A 91 11.22 14.96 5.07
N SER A 92 11.39 14.06 4.12
CA SER A 92 12.48 14.02 3.15
C SER A 92 11.90 13.80 1.75
N VAL A 93 12.24 14.70 0.84
CA VAL A 93 11.85 14.61 -0.58
C VAL A 93 12.52 13.42 -1.26
N ASP A 94 13.79 13.17 -0.92
CA ASP A 94 14.55 12.06 -1.51
C ASP A 94 14.00 10.69 -1.10
N LEU A 95 13.69 10.52 0.20
CA LEU A 95 13.05 9.31 0.70
C LEU A 95 11.67 9.07 0.06
N LEU A 96 10.88 10.14 -0.07
CA LEU A 96 9.58 10.07 -0.73
C LEU A 96 9.74 9.62 -2.19
N GLY A 97 10.65 10.23 -2.95
CA GLY A 97 10.93 9.87 -4.34
C GLY A 97 11.41 8.43 -4.49
N GLN A 98 12.32 7.97 -3.63
CA GLN A 98 12.83 6.60 -3.64
C GLN A 98 11.72 5.56 -3.35
N ASN A 99 10.89 5.82 -2.33
CA ASN A 99 9.80 4.90 -1.98
C ASN A 99 8.73 4.86 -3.07
N LEU A 100 8.31 6.01 -3.60
CA LEU A 100 7.38 6.08 -4.75
C LEU A 100 7.94 5.32 -5.96
N GLY A 101 9.21 5.51 -6.29
CA GLY A 101 9.87 4.80 -7.39
C GLY A 101 9.82 3.27 -7.19
N ARG A 102 10.13 2.79 -5.99
CA ARG A 102 10.09 1.35 -5.67
C ARG A 102 8.66 0.78 -5.73
N PHE A 103 7.69 1.49 -5.18
CA PHE A 103 6.29 1.08 -5.23
C PHE A 103 5.77 1.04 -6.66
N ASN A 104 6.02 2.06 -7.45
CA ASN A 104 5.55 2.13 -8.83
C ASN A 104 6.24 1.08 -9.74
N SER A 105 7.52 0.79 -9.52
CA SER A 105 8.22 -0.28 -10.22
C SER A 105 7.82 -1.69 -9.79
N SER A 106 7.15 -1.83 -8.66
CA SER A 106 6.65 -3.14 -8.18
C SER A 106 5.46 -3.68 -8.97
N GLY A 107 4.78 -2.83 -9.76
CA GLY A 107 3.58 -3.20 -10.50
C GLY A 107 2.31 -3.31 -9.64
N LEU A 108 2.27 -2.62 -8.48
CA LEU A 108 1.03 -2.46 -7.71
C LEU A 108 -0.01 -1.64 -8.50
N ALA A 109 -1.27 -2.02 -8.38
CA ALA A 109 -2.40 -1.32 -8.94
C ALA A 109 -3.47 -1.04 -7.85
N PRO A 110 -3.79 0.22 -7.57
CA PRO A 110 -3.32 1.43 -8.25
C PRO A 110 -1.85 1.75 -7.96
N ALA A 111 -1.22 2.50 -8.85
CA ALA A 111 0.10 3.07 -8.60
C ALA A 111 0.07 4.00 -7.37
N ALA A 112 1.17 4.01 -6.62
CA ALA A 112 1.32 4.91 -5.50
C ALA A 112 1.47 6.36 -5.98
N ARG A 113 0.84 7.29 -5.26
CA ARG A 113 0.86 8.73 -5.56
C ARG A 113 1.42 9.54 -4.41
N ASN A 114 2.07 10.64 -4.74
CA ASN A 114 2.45 11.64 -3.75
C ASN A 114 1.19 12.36 -3.25
N PHE A 115 1.11 12.63 -1.97
CA PHE A 115 0.01 13.39 -1.38
C PHE A 115 -0.20 14.76 -2.02
N SER A 116 0.89 15.43 -2.44
CA SER A 116 0.78 16.72 -3.16
C SER A 116 -0.03 16.63 -4.45
N GLU A 117 0.03 15.51 -5.16
CA GLU A 117 -0.75 15.27 -6.39
C GLU A 117 -2.23 15.06 -6.09
N VAL A 118 -2.55 14.57 -4.89
CA VAL A 118 -3.91 14.30 -4.43
C VAL A 118 -4.65 15.58 -4.03
N LEU A 119 -3.92 16.65 -3.76
CA LEU A 119 -4.50 17.96 -3.44
C LEU A 119 -5.05 18.69 -4.67
N ASP A 120 -4.76 18.19 -5.88
CA ASP A 120 -5.34 18.75 -7.11
C ASP A 120 -6.87 18.55 -7.10
N PRO A 121 -7.66 19.62 -7.28
CA PRO A 121 -9.12 19.54 -7.30
C PRO A 121 -9.71 18.58 -8.36
N GLY A 122 -8.93 18.27 -9.39
CA GLY A 122 -9.30 17.30 -10.44
C GLY A 122 -9.20 15.85 -9.99
N VAL A 123 -8.49 15.56 -8.90
CA VAL A 123 -8.28 14.19 -8.43
C VAL A 123 -9.45 13.72 -7.56
N ARG A 124 -10.16 12.70 -8.03
CA ARG A 124 -11.20 12.03 -7.25
C ARG A 124 -10.59 10.86 -6.48
N LEU A 125 -10.76 10.85 -5.17
CA LEU A 125 -10.31 9.76 -4.30
C LEU A 125 -11.43 8.75 -4.01
N ARG A 126 -12.66 9.22 -3.84
CA ARG A 126 -13.81 8.36 -3.47
C ARG A 126 -14.23 7.47 -4.64
N GLY A 127 -14.59 6.24 -4.31
CA GLY A 127 -15.05 5.25 -5.28
C GLY A 127 -13.94 4.51 -6.02
N GLN A 128 -12.69 4.71 -5.62
CA GLN A 128 -11.54 3.98 -6.17
C GLN A 128 -10.52 3.65 -5.07
N LYS A 129 -9.68 2.66 -5.34
CA LYS A 129 -8.56 2.31 -4.46
C LYS A 129 -7.46 3.35 -4.56
N ASN A 130 -6.83 3.68 -3.44
CA ASN A 130 -5.77 4.69 -3.35
C ASN A 130 -4.61 4.19 -2.50
N VAL A 131 -3.41 4.42 -2.99
CA VAL A 131 -2.16 4.27 -2.25
C VAL A 131 -1.45 5.62 -2.27
N ILE A 132 -1.30 6.24 -1.11
CA ILE A 132 -0.83 7.62 -0.99
C ILE A 132 0.39 7.65 -0.08
N PHE A 133 1.42 8.37 -0.49
CA PHE A 133 2.58 8.70 0.33
C PHE A 133 2.49 10.14 0.81
N CYS A 134 2.57 10.34 2.11
CA CYS A 134 2.52 11.64 2.76
C CYS A 134 3.72 11.82 3.69
N LYS A 135 4.30 12.99 3.70
CA LYS A 135 5.40 13.32 4.60
C LYS A 135 4.88 13.65 5.99
N LYS A 136 5.63 13.25 7.04
CA LYS A 136 5.30 13.51 8.44
C LYS A 136 5.64 14.95 8.85
N ASN A 137 5.07 15.93 8.17
CA ASN A 137 5.14 17.33 8.63
C ASN A 137 3.72 17.84 8.96
N GLY A 138 3.66 18.81 9.86
CA GLY A 138 2.39 19.27 10.41
C GLY A 138 1.43 19.90 9.38
N SER A 139 1.96 20.44 8.27
CA SER A 139 1.13 20.99 7.19
C SER A 139 0.46 19.88 6.39
N ASP A 140 1.25 18.90 5.90
CA ASP A 140 0.74 17.82 5.07
C ASP A 140 -0.20 16.92 5.85
N LEU A 141 0.13 16.61 7.12
CA LEU A 141 -0.73 15.80 7.98
C LEU A 141 -2.10 16.46 8.24
N ARG A 142 -2.15 17.77 8.47
CA ARG A 142 -3.44 18.48 8.63
C ARG A 142 -4.28 18.42 7.36
N LYS A 143 -3.69 18.67 6.20
CA LYS A 143 -4.37 18.57 4.92
C LYS A 143 -4.85 17.14 4.62
N LEU A 144 -4.02 16.15 4.94
CA LEU A 144 -4.39 14.73 4.81
C LEU A 144 -5.61 14.40 5.66
N LEU A 145 -5.62 14.80 6.93
CA LEU A 145 -6.75 14.56 7.83
C LEU A 145 -8.05 15.16 7.30
N GLU A 146 -8.01 16.36 6.73
CA GLU A 146 -9.18 16.97 6.10
C GLU A 146 -9.66 16.18 4.86
N GLN A 147 -8.73 15.67 4.04
CA GLN A 147 -9.06 14.87 2.86
C GLN A 147 -9.70 13.52 3.20
N ILE A 148 -9.23 12.86 4.25
CA ILE A 148 -9.74 11.53 4.66
C ILE A 148 -10.84 11.60 5.72
N LYS A 149 -11.25 12.78 6.12
CA LYS A 149 -12.31 12.98 7.11
C LYS A 149 -13.59 12.27 6.72
N GLY A 150 -14.12 11.45 7.62
CA GLY A 150 -15.33 10.66 7.38
C GLY A 150 -15.10 9.42 6.49
N TRP A 151 -13.86 9.07 6.13
CA TRP A 151 -13.56 7.79 5.50
C TRP A 151 -13.51 6.68 6.54
N GLN A 152 -14.05 5.53 6.18
CA GLN A 152 -13.93 4.32 6.98
C GLN A 152 -12.91 3.36 6.34
N GLY A 153 -12.25 2.55 7.17
CA GLY A 153 -11.33 1.54 6.67
C GLY A 153 -10.00 2.07 6.11
N VAL A 154 -9.65 3.31 6.43
CA VAL A 154 -8.31 3.85 6.12
C VAL A 154 -7.26 3.07 6.89
N VAL A 155 -6.24 2.61 6.19
CA VAL A 155 -5.05 1.99 6.80
C VAL A 155 -3.89 2.97 6.68
N VAL A 156 -3.28 3.29 7.81
CA VAL A 156 -2.07 4.12 7.86
C VAL A 156 -0.88 3.22 8.18
N VAL A 157 0.13 3.27 7.34
CA VAL A 157 1.42 2.60 7.53
C VAL A 157 2.45 3.68 7.83
N ASP A 158 2.93 3.72 9.05
CA ASP A 158 3.93 4.68 9.48
C ASP A 158 5.32 4.02 9.42
N ASP A 159 6.15 4.50 8.50
CA ASP A 159 7.55 4.08 8.41
C ASP A 159 8.38 4.88 9.42
N GLU A 160 9.23 4.17 10.18
CA GLU A 160 10.01 4.74 11.27
C GLU A 160 9.12 5.45 12.33
N ALA A 161 8.12 4.72 12.86
CA ALA A 161 7.17 5.24 13.83
C ALA A 161 7.84 5.74 15.13
N ASP A 162 9.02 5.23 15.46
CA ASP A 162 9.84 5.62 16.60
C ASP A 162 10.43 7.03 16.46
N TYR A 163 10.64 7.49 15.23
CA TYR A 163 11.22 8.82 14.97
C TYR A 163 10.27 10.00 15.29
N ALA A 164 8.97 9.74 15.34
CA ALA A 164 7.95 10.77 15.59
C ALA A 164 7.33 10.69 17.00
N SER A 165 7.80 9.77 17.83
CA SER A 165 7.39 9.72 19.24
C SER A 165 8.17 10.75 20.05
N PRO A 166 7.48 11.67 20.78
CA PRO A 166 8.13 12.62 21.69
C PRO A 166 8.78 11.90 22.86
#